data_015b8e09b1aa807770c9729388fd5d6b
#
_entry.id   015b8e09b1aa807770c9729388fd5d6b
#
_cell.length_a   1.000
_cell.length_b   1.000
_cell.length_c   1.000
_cell.angle_alpha   90.00
_cell.angle_beta   90.00
_cell.angle_gamma   90.00
#
_symmetry.space_group_name_H-M   'P 1'
#
loop_
_entity.id
_entity.type
_entity.pdbx_description
1 polymer ?
#
loop_
_entity_poly.entity_id
_entity_poly.type
_entity_poly.pdbx_seq_one_letter_code
_entity_poly.pdbx_strand_id
1 'polypeptide(L)'
;SDLGEYAGQYTDRELMLDNGELMYRRIGNPNWSRLIAAEKDIFVIDGFDGFQMHFERDSSGAIEQITGHYQQGRVDYSIRE
;
A
#
# COMPACT_ATOMS: atom_id res chain seq x y z
N SER A 1 5.83 13.06 -7.56
CA SER A 1 6.44 11.85 -7.07
C SER A 1 6.02 10.68 -7.93
N ASP A 2 6.86 9.70 -7.97
CA ASP A 2 6.67 8.55 -8.84
C ASP A 2 5.93 7.45 -8.09
N LEU A 3 4.65 7.27 -8.42
CA LEU A 3 3.84 6.21 -7.80
C LEU A 3 4.37 4.82 -8.12
N GLY A 4 5.17 4.68 -9.18
CA GLY A 4 5.74 3.39 -9.56
C GLY A 4 6.66 2.81 -8.51
N GLU A 5 7.26 3.63 -7.65
CA GLU A 5 8.17 3.12 -6.63
C GLU A 5 7.45 2.24 -5.59
N TYR A 6 6.14 2.38 -5.46
CA TYR A 6 5.35 1.59 -4.52
C TYR A 6 4.91 0.25 -5.11
N ALA A 7 4.97 0.09 -6.42
CA ALA A 7 4.48 -1.11 -7.09
C ALA A 7 5.36 -2.32 -6.76
N GLY A 8 4.74 -3.48 -6.64
CA GLY A 8 5.45 -4.71 -6.36
C GLY A 8 4.64 -5.63 -5.46
N GLN A 9 5.26 -6.72 -5.06
CA GLN A 9 4.63 -7.68 -4.16
C GLN A 9 5.22 -7.54 -2.75
N TYR A 10 4.33 -7.56 -1.75
CA TYR A 10 4.68 -7.43 -0.35
C TYR A 10 3.98 -8.55 0.39
N THR A 11 4.69 -9.59 0.77
CA THR A 11 4.16 -10.77 1.47
C THR A 11 2.81 -11.22 0.87
N ASP A 12 1.70 -10.71 1.42
CA ASP A 12 0.34 -11.09 1.04
C ASP A 12 -0.41 -9.96 0.31
N ARG A 13 0.29 -8.90 -0.06
CA ARG A 13 -0.29 -7.74 -0.76
C ARG A 13 0.41 -7.51 -2.08
N GLU A 14 -0.33 -7.01 -3.04
CA GLU A 14 0.22 -6.66 -4.34
C GLU A 14 -0.19 -5.25 -4.71
N LEU A 15 0.77 -4.46 -5.17
CA LEU A 15 0.56 -3.08 -5.62
C LEU A 15 0.94 -2.99 -7.09
N MET A 16 0.11 -2.34 -7.87
CA MET A 16 0.32 -2.20 -9.31
C MET A 16 0.02 -0.77 -9.73
N LEU A 17 0.84 -0.24 -10.63
CA LEU A 17 0.54 1.05 -11.25
C LEU A 17 -0.25 0.78 -12.51
N ASP A 18 -1.46 1.33 -12.60
CA ASP A 18 -2.33 1.14 -13.75
C ASP A 18 -2.88 2.49 -14.18
N ASN A 19 -2.48 2.91 -15.37
CA ASN A 19 -2.98 4.15 -15.97
C ASN A 19 -2.76 5.36 -15.05
N GLY A 20 -1.63 5.39 -14.37
CA GLY A 20 -1.26 6.48 -13.48
C GLY A 20 -1.85 6.38 -12.07
N GLU A 21 -2.59 5.32 -11.78
CA GLU A 21 -3.20 5.11 -10.47
C GLU A 21 -2.57 3.92 -9.77
N LEU A 22 -2.38 4.04 -8.45
CA LEU A 22 -1.83 2.95 -7.66
C LEU A 22 -2.97 2.06 -7.21
N MET A 23 -2.90 0.78 -7.60
CA MET A 23 -3.93 -0.21 -7.33
C MET A 23 -3.40 -1.24 -6.34
N TYR A 24 -4.28 -1.73 -5.48
CA TYR A 24 -3.94 -2.64 -4.41
C TYR A 24 -4.90 -3.82 -4.35
N ARG A 25 -4.35 -5.00 -4.06
CA ARG A 25 -5.17 -6.16 -3.68
C ARG A 25 -4.39 -7.08 -2.75
N ARG A 26 -5.13 -7.87 -1.97
CA ARG A 26 -4.55 -9.03 -1.30
C ARG A 26 -4.33 -10.12 -2.34
N ILE A 27 -3.22 -10.85 -2.22
CA ILE A 27 -2.96 -11.99 -3.10
C ILE A 27 -4.11 -12.98 -2.96
N GLY A 28 -4.68 -13.40 -4.09
CA GLY A 28 -5.84 -14.29 -4.11
C GLY A 28 -7.17 -13.59 -4.24
N ASN A 29 -7.22 -12.29 -4.00
CA ASN A 29 -8.44 -11.51 -4.24
C ASN A 29 -8.46 -11.07 -5.70
N PRO A 30 -9.51 -11.39 -6.47
CA PRO A 30 -9.56 -11.00 -7.88
C PRO A 30 -9.77 -9.50 -8.09
N ASN A 31 -10.22 -8.77 -7.09
CA ASN A 31 -10.58 -7.36 -7.23
C ASN A 31 -9.45 -6.46 -6.76
N TRP A 32 -9.18 -5.41 -7.54
CA TRP A 32 -8.22 -4.38 -7.19
C TRP A 32 -8.95 -3.18 -6.61
N SER A 33 -8.33 -2.53 -5.63
CA SER A 33 -8.82 -1.29 -5.04
C SER A 33 -7.89 -0.16 -5.41
N ARG A 34 -8.44 1.01 -5.69
CA ARG A 34 -7.63 2.19 -5.97
C ARG A 34 -7.16 2.80 -4.66
N LEU A 35 -5.89 3.19 -4.60
CA LEU A 35 -5.33 3.90 -3.45
C LEU A 35 -5.27 5.38 -3.75
N ILE A 36 -5.56 6.18 -2.71
CA ILE A 36 -5.51 7.64 -2.79
C ILE A 36 -4.46 8.12 -1.80
N ALA A 37 -3.56 8.97 -2.27
CA ALA A 37 -2.51 9.52 -1.42
C ALA A 37 -3.13 10.46 -0.37
N ALA A 38 -2.82 10.21 0.90
CA ALA A 38 -3.23 11.06 2.00
C ALA A 38 -2.08 11.96 2.44
N GLU A 39 -0.90 11.38 2.60
CA GLU A 39 0.34 12.07 2.93
C GLU A 39 1.47 11.33 2.24
N LYS A 40 2.70 11.80 2.39
CA LYS A 40 3.85 11.09 1.85
C LYS A 40 3.88 9.68 2.44
N ASP A 41 3.94 8.68 1.56
CA ASP A 41 4.03 7.28 1.93
C ASP A 41 2.81 6.74 2.69
N ILE A 42 1.70 7.51 2.75
CA ILE A 42 0.47 7.08 3.41
C ILE A 42 -0.68 7.18 2.42
N PHE A 43 -1.38 6.06 2.25
CA PHE A 43 -2.50 5.96 1.32
C PHE A 43 -3.74 5.45 2.03
N VAL A 44 -4.89 5.80 1.48
CA VAL A 44 -6.18 5.26 1.91
C VAL A 44 -6.82 4.55 0.73
N ILE A 45 -7.77 3.65 0.99
CA ILE A 45 -8.48 2.94 -0.05
C ILE A 45 -9.69 3.76 -0.46
N ASP A 46 -9.84 3.99 -1.77
CA ASP A 46 -10.98 4.73 -2.30
C ASP A 46 -12.27 4.02 -1.91
N GLY A 47 -13.16 4.77 -1.26
CA GLY A 47 -14.47 4.25 -0.86
C GLY A 47 -14.49 3.41 0.40
N PHE A 48 -13.37 3.31 1.11
CA PHE A 48 -13.31 2.52 2.34
C PHE A 48 -12.58 3.30 3.44
N ASP A 49 -13.30 3.63 4.50
CA ASP A 49 -12.73 4.30 5.67
C ASP A 49 -12.22 3.28 6.68
N GLY A 50 -11.39 3.74 7.61
CA GLY A 50 -10.95 2.91 8.72
C GLY A 50 -9.69 2.11 8.44
N PHE A 51 -8.97 2.43 7.36
CA PHE A 51 -7.73 1.77 7.04
C PHE A 51 -6.77 2.76 6.40
N GLN A 52 -5.50 2.72 6.83
CA GLN A 52 -4.42 3.45 6.17
C GLN A 52 -3.30 2.49 5.83
N MET A 53 -2.68 2.69 4.69
CA MET A 53 -1.54 1.90 4.24
C MET A 53 -0.31 2.80 4.30
N HIS A 54 0.63 2.45 5.16
CA HIS A 54 1.87 3.20 5.33
C HIS A 54 3.00 2.42 4.68
N PHE A 55 3.81 3.10 3.86
CA PHE A 55 4.98 2.50 3.25
C PHE A 55 6.20 2.94 4.04
N GLU A 56 6.97 1.96 4.53
CA GLU A 56 8.16 2.23 5.34
C GLU A 56 9.40 2.11 4.47
N ARG A 57 10.33 3.04 4.66
CA ARG A 57 11.56 3.08 3.87
C ARG A 57 12.74 2.63 4.71
N ASP A 58 13.73 2.01 4.04
CA ASP A 58 14.99 1.67 4.71
C ASP A 58 15.90 2.91 4.71
N SER A 59 17.12 2.75 5.22
CA SER A 59 18.06 3.86 5.36
C SER A 59 18.51 4.44 4.02
N SER A 60 18.36 3.69 2.92
CA SER A 60 18.68 4.18 1.59
C SER A 60 17.53 4.92 0.93
N GLY A 61 16.35 4.92 1.55
CA GLY A 61 15.15 5.54 0.99
C GLY A 61 14.30 4.60 0.15
N ALA A 62 14.67 3.33 0.05
CA ALA A 62 13.88 2.35 -0.69
C ALA A 62 12.72 1.83 0.16
N ILE A 63 11.58 1.59 -0.47
CA ILE A 63 10.42 1.03 0.21
C ILE A 63 10.75 -0.41 0.61
N GLU A 64 10.60 -0.75 1.90
CA GLU A 64 10.89 -2.11 2.37
C GLU A 64 9.71 -2.86 2.93
N GLN A 65 8.66 -2.16 3.37
CA GLN A 65 7.48 -2.86 3.90
C GLN A 65 6.26 -1.95 3.90
N ILE A 66 5.11 -2.58 4.03
CA ILE A 66 3.82 -1.92 4.24
C ILE A 66 3.40 -2.20 5.68
N THR A 67 2.89 -1.16 6.36
CA THR A 67 2.25 -1.29 7.65
C THR A 67 0.79 -0.91 7.46
N GLY A 68 -0.13 -1.84 7.69
CA GLY A 68 -1.56 -1.57 7.60
C GLY A 68 -2.09 -1.13 8.96
N HIS A 69 -2.75 0.03 9.01
CA HIS A 69 -3.30 0.60 10.23
C HIS A 69 -4.81 0.59 10.16
N TYR A 70 -5.44 -0.10 11.10
CA TYR A 70 -6.90 -0.26 11.13
C TYR A 70 -7.52 0.64 12.19
N GLN A 71 -8.78 1.00 11.96
CA GLN A 71 -9.48 1.97 12.81
C GLN A 71 -9.49 1.59 14.28
N GLN A 72 -9.60 0.29 14.59
CA GLN A 72 -9.63 -0.18 15.96
C GLN A 72 -8.25 -0.31 16.60
N GLY A 73 -7.20 0.15 15.91
CA GLY A 73 -5.85 0.14 16.46
C GLY A 73 -5.02 -1.07 16.08
N ARG A 74 -5.59 -2.03 15.35
CA ARG A 74 -4.82 -3.17 14.88
C ARG A 74 -3.83 -2.72 13.81
N VAL A 75 -2.65 -3.32 13.80
CA VAL A 75 -1.61 -3.05 12.82
C VAL A 75 -1.12 -4.38 12.26
N ASP A 76 -0.94 -4.46 10.95
CA ASP A 76 -0.31 -5.63 10.33
C ASP A 76 0.83 -5.18 9.43
N TYR A 77 1.61 -6.14 8.95
CA TYR A 77 2.84 -5.86 8.21
C TYR A 77 2.93 -6.75 6.98
N SER A 78 3.48 -6.19 5.89
CA SER A 78 3.79 -6.94 4.68
C SER A 78 5.17 -6.50 4.20
N ILE A 79 6.08 -7.44 4.10
CA ILE A 79 7.47 -7.17 3.73
C ILE A 79 7.60 -7.21 2.21
N ARG A 80 8.34 -6.26 1.63
CA ARG A 80 8.55 -6.20 0.19
C ARG A 80 9.42 -7.38 -0.24
N GLU A 81 9.00 -8.04 -1.32
CA GLU A 81 9.70 -9.18 -1.88
C GLU A 81 10.57 -8.82 -3.05
#